data_23c2304c799a1af84b7e5c0c0d90128d
#
_entry.id   23c2304c799a1af84b7e5c0c0d90128d
#
_cell.length_a   1.000
_cell.length_b   1.000
_cell.length_c   1.000
_cell.angle_alpha   90.00
_cell.angle_beta   90.00
_cell.angle_gamma   90.00
#
_symmetry.space_group_name_H-M   'P 1'
#
loop_
_entity.id
_entity.type
_entity.pdbx_description
1 polymer ?
#
loop_
_entity_poly.entity_id
_entity_poly.type
_entity_poly.pdbx_seq_one_letter_code
_entity_poly.pdbx_strand_id
1 'polypeptide(L)'
;MNKTCSLFLGMFLAASCVTTAAAQDQSPTAVKPPKYIQIVVEYVKPGKGGLAHDKTESAYVAANQKLKFPINYWAYNAMSGKSRAIYISGFDSFGELGKAMKAFDSPGVASTFEPINVADGELLQDTKTLLFSYDADISLRPEIDLLHHRFLEADILHVKSGHTKEFFDLAKAWVAVGQKAGPSAHWACFHAEYGEDTGYYVCLTTDNSLDDVDKAGADFSKIYDAQSEAEKQRLRDLRSSALDEDRTELYSVNPAQSYVPADFGKLDPFWKAKGTAAPKAAAAKPVVGDAKPPKQ
;
A
#
# COMPACT_ATOMS: atom_id res chain seq x y z
N MET A 1 66.17 -54.76 -17.98
CA MET A 1 66.29 -53.36 -17.74
C MET A 1 64.94 -52.75 -17.91
N ASN A 2 63.99 -53.06 -17.07
CA ASN A 2 62.57 -52.67 -17.20
C ASN A 2 62.21 -51.70 -16.06
N LYS A 3 61.71 -50.55 -16.44
CA LYS A 3 61.17 -49.52 -15.54
C LYS A 3 59.67 -49.71 -15.46
N THR A 4 59.16 -50.07 -14.34
CA THR A 4 57.75 -50.06 -14.02
C THR A 4 57.34 -48.71 -13.44
N CYS A 5 56.40 -48.07 -14.11
CA CYS A 5 55.83 -46.80 -13.76
C CYS A 5 54.53 -47.08 -12.95
N SER A 6 54.51 -46.69 -11.68
CA SER A 6 53.29 -46.76 -10.85
C SER A 6 52.57 -45.43 -10.94
N LEU A 7 51.34 -45.49 -11.46
CA LEU A 7 50.38 -44.37 -11.41
C LEU A 7 49.70 -44.33 -10.05
N PHE A 8 49.82 -43.25 -9.30
CA PHE A 8 48.98 -42.91 -8.17
C PHE A 8 47.82 -42.04 -8.71
N LEU A 9 46.64 -42.61 -8.64
CA LEU A 9 45.38 -41.91 -8.95
C LEU A 9 44.86 -41.21 -7.69
N GLY A 10 45.12 -39.90 -7.58
CA GLY A 10 44.58 -39.07 -6.47
C GLY A 10 43.13 -38.67 -6.80
N MET A 11 42.21 -39.21 -6.03
CA MET A 11 40.80 -38.89 -6.11
C MET A 11 40.50 -37.60 -5.34
N PHE A 12 40.38 -36.46 -6.03
CA PHE A 12 39.91 -35.22 -5.46
C PHE A 12 38.38 -35.29 -5.34
N LEU A 13 37.88 -35.43 -4.10
CA LEU A 13 36.47 -35.16 -3.79
C LEU A 13 36.27 -33.64 -3.75
N ALA A 14 35.73 -33.09 -4.84
CA ALA A 14 35.19 -31.74 -4.83
C ALA A 14 33.85 -31.77 -4.10
N ALA A 15 33.82 -31.32 -2.85
CA ALA A 15 32.59 -31.02 -2.14
C ALA A 15 31.95 -29.76 -2.77
N SER A 16 30.99 -29.98 -3.65
CA SER A 16 30.16 -28.90 -4.17
C SER A 16 29.20 -28.46 -3.04
N CYS A 17 29.53 -27.36 -2.36
CA CYS A 17 28.57 -26.63 -1.55
C CYS A 17 27.48 -26.08 -2.48
N VAL A 18 26.37 -26.79 -2.58
CA VAL A 18 25.14 -26.25 -3.15
C VAL A 18 24.57 -25.30 -2.11
N THR A 19 24.88 -24.01 -2.24
CA THR A 19 24.11 -22.96 -1.59
C THR A 19 22.75 -22.94 -2.29
N THR A 20 21.75 -23.56 -1.65
CA THR A 20 20.35 -23.31 -1.98
C THR A 20 20.07 -21.85 -1.60
N ALA A 21 20.23 -20.94 -2.56
CA ALA A 21 19.56 -19.66 -2.51
C ALA A 21 18.07 -20.01 -2.43
N ALA A 22 17.45 -19.71 -1.29
CA ALA A 22 16.00 -19.72 -1.20
C ALA A 22 15.51 -18.72 -2.27
N ALA A 23 14.99 -19.26 -3.39
CA ALA A 23 14.26 -18.45 -4.34
C ALA A 23 13.09 -17.85 -3.54
N GLN A 24 13.11 -16.52 -3.36
CA GLN A 24 11.94 -15.80 -2.92
C GLN A 24 10.86 -16.12 -3.95
N ASP A 25 9.78 -16.73 -3.50
CA ASP A 25 8.60 -17.04 -4.30
C ASP A 25 7.87 -15.71 -4.56
N GLN A 26 8.44 -14.90 -5.48
CA GLN A 26 7.79 -13.67 -5.91
C GLN A 26 6.64 -14.09 -6.81
N SER A 27 5.43 -13.65 -6.47
CA SER A 27 4.30 -13.74 -7.38
C SER A 27 4.72 -13.21 -8.76
N PRO A 28 4.42 -13.94 -9.87
CA PRO A 28 4.79 -13.49 -11.22
C PRO A 28 4.16 -12.14 -11.61
N THR A 29 3.26 -11.61 -10.79
CA THR A 29 2.56 -10.34 -10.94
C THR A 29 3.08 -9.24 -10.01
N ALA A 30 4.07 -9.55 -9.15
CA ALA A 30 4.68 -8.56 -8.27
C ALA A 30 5.50 -7.53 -9.07
N VAL A 31 5.23 -6.26 -8.82
CA VAL A 31 5.92 -5.13 -9.47
C VAL A 31 6.68 -4.32 -8.43
N LYS A 32 7.79 -3.72 -8.88
CA LYS A 32 8.54 -2.77 -8.04
C LYS A 32 7.71 -1.51 -7.82
N PRO A 33 7.86 -0.83 -6.67
CA PRO A 33 7.26 0.47 -6.46
C PRO A 33 7.67 1.46 -7.55
N PRO A 34 6.77 2.31 -8.04
CA PRO A 34 7.11 3.42 -8.91
C PRO A 34 7.94 4.44 -8.14
N LYS A 35 8.67 5.29 -8.85
CA LYS A 35 9.47 6.33 -8.22
C LYS A 35 8.63 7.37 -7.48
N TYR A 36 7.44 7.65 -7.99
CA TYR A 36 6.47 8.58 -7.40
C TYR A 36 5.09 7.95 -7.37
N ILE A 37 4.32 8.31 -6.33
CA ILE A 37 2.89 8.03 -6.27
C ILE A 37 2.13 9.34 -6.10
N GLN A 38 0.94 9.39 -6.71
CA GLN A 38 -0.08 10.37 -6.39
C GLN A 38 -1.18 9.68 -5.58
N ILE A 39 -1.57 10.28 -4.48
CA ILE A 39 -2.71 9.86 -3.67
C ILE A 39 -3.75 10.97 -3.71
N VAL A 40 -4.91 10.68 -4.29
CA VAL A 40 -6.09 11.54 -4.15
C VAL A 40 -6.92 10.98 -3.01
N VAL A 41 -7.24 11.82 -2.03
CA VAL A 41 -8.07 11.48 -0.86
C VAL A 41 -9.40 12.21 -0.99
N GLU A 42 -10.49 11.49 -0.93
CA GLU A 42 -11.85 12.02 -0.95
C GLU A 42 -12.57 11.71 0.36
N TYR A 43 -12.85 12.74 1.13
CA TYR A 43 -13.64 12.62 2.35
C TYR A 43 -15.12 12.69 2.01
N VAL A 44 -15.81 11.56 2.13
CA VAL A 44 -17.20 11.44 1.73
C VAL A 44 -18.12 11.95 2.86
N LYS A 45 -19.11 12.77 2.50
CA LYS A 45 -20.12 13.26 3.44
C LYS A 45 -20.87 12.10 4.09
N PRO A 46 -21.23 12.19 5.39
CA PRO A 46 -22.02 11.17 6.05
C PRO A 46 -23.31 10.84 5.29
N GLY A 47 -23.51 9.54 5.02
CA GLY A 47 -24.68 9.03 4.28
C GLY A 47 -24.59 9.19 2.75
N LYS A 48 -23.50 9.73 2.21
CA LYS A 48 -23.28 9.90 0.76
C LYS A 48 -22.35 8.85 0.13
N GLY A 49 -21.68 8.03 0.95
CA GLY A 49 -20.85 6.92 0.48
C GLY A 49 -21.66 5.74 -0.09
N GLY A 50 -20.98 4.66 -0.38
CA GLY A 50 -21.59 3.45 -0.95
C GLY A 50 -22.07 3.67 -2.39
N LEU A 51 -23.30 3.23 -2.71
CA LEU A 51 -23.79 3.19 -4.08
C LEU A 51 -23.78 4.55 -4.81
N ALA A 52 -23.96 5.67 -4.11
CA ALA A 52 -23.94 6.99 -4.74
C ALA A 52 -22.52 7.35 -5.20
N HIS A 53 -21.53 7.19 -4.32
CA HIS A 53 -20.13 7.44 -4.62
C HIS A 53 -19.57 6.39 -5.59
N ASP A 54 -19.93 5.10 -5.45
CA ASP A 54 -19.57 4.08 -6.44
C ASP A 54 -20.04 4.44 -7.86
N LYS A 55 -21.19 5.08 -7.99
CA LYS A 55 -21.74 5.48 -9.29
C LYS A 55 -20.94 6.61 -9.92
N THR A 56 -20.57 7.65 -9.17
CA THR A 56 -19.77 8.77 -9.70
C THR A 56 -18.37 8.29 -10.06
N GLU A 57 -17.75 7.51 -9.20
CA GLU A 57 -16.41 6.95 -9.43
C GLU A 57 -16.36 5.99 -10.62
N SER A 58 -17.36 5.12 -10.77
CA SER A 58 -17.45 4.24 -11.95
C SER A 58 -17.62 5.04 -13.25
N ALA A 59 -18.21 6.22 -13.19
CA ALA A 59 -18.28 7.12 -14.35
C ALA A 59 -16.92 7.71 -14.72
N TYR A 60 -16.06 8.03 -13.71
CA TYR A 60 -14.66 8.40 -13.99
C TYR A 60 -13.89 7.24 -14.63
N VAL A 61 -14.04 6.01 -14.13
CA VAL A 61 -13.42 4.83 -14.74
C VAL A 61 -13.83 4.69 -16.21
N ALA A 62 -15.13 4.79 -16.50
CA ALA A 62 -15.64 4.72 -17.88
C ALA A 62 -15.11 5.85 -18.77
N ALA A 63 -15.00 7.07 -18.25
CA ALA A 63 -14.46 8.22 -18.96
C ALA A 63 -12.97 8.02 -19.27
N ASN A 64 -12.17 7.55 -18.29
CA ASN A 64 -10.75 7.25 -18.46
C ASN A 64 -10.52 6.11 -19.46
N GLN A 65 -11.36 5.06 -19.45
CA GLN A 65 -11.32 3.99 -20.45
C GLN A 65 -11.57 4.53 -21.86
N LYS A 66 -12.58 5.39 -22.04
CA LYS A 66 -12.90 6.02 -23.32
C LYS A 66 -11.77 6.94 -23.81
N LEU A 67 -11.17 7.70 -22.90
CA LEU A 67 -10.04 8.58 -23.17
C LEU A 67 -8.74 7.80 -23.41
N LYS A 68 -8.68 6.54 -22.99
CA LYS A 68 -7.45 5.73 -22.92
C LYS A 68 -6.37 6.44 -22.10
N PHE A 69 -6.78 6.96 -20.92
CA PHE A 69 -5.86 7.66 -20.03
C PHE A 69 -4.63 6.78 -19.73
N PRO A 70 -3.41 7.32 -19.86
CA PRO A 70 -2.20 6.48 -19.85
C PRO A 70 -1.77 5.99 -18.46
N ILE A 71 -2.28 6.60 -17.38
CA ILE A 71 -1.92 6.22 -16.00
C ILE A 71 -3.08 5.49 -15.34
N ASN A 72 -2.84 4.28 -14.89
CA ASN A 72 -3.79 3.51 -14.10
C ASN A 72 -3.81 3.99 -12.65
N TYR A 73 -4.94 3.75 -11.95
CA TYR A 73 -5.06 3.97 -10.52
C TYR A 73 -5.88 2.87 -9.85
N TRP A 74 -5.58 2.64 -8.58
CA TRP A 74 -6.28 1.72 -7.71
C TRP A 74 -7.06 2.51 -6.67
N ALA A 75 -8.33 2.16 -6.49
CA ALA A 75 -9.23 2.78 -5.53
C ALA A 75 -9.36 1.92 -4.28
N TYR A 76 -9.34 2.57 -3.13
CA TYR A 76 -9.43 1.92 -1.83
C TYR A 76 -10.43 2.66 -0.94
N ASN A 77 -11.35 1.92 -0.33
CA ASN A 77 -12.33 2.47 0.61
C ASN A 77 -11.87 2.22 2.05
N ALA A 78 -11.92 3.25 2.88
CA ALA A 78 -11.51 3.16 4.27
C ALA A 78 -12.40 2.18 5.06
N MET A 79 -11.76 1.23 5.73
CA MET A 79 -12.37 0.33 6.70
C MET A 79 -12.20 0.86 8.14
N SER A 80 -11.26 1.79 8.34
CA SER A 80 -10.97 2.44 9.61
C SER A 80 -10.98 3.97 9.48
N GLY A 81 -11.15 4.66 10.60
CA GLY A 81 -11.09 6.13 10.65
C GLY A 81 -12.29 6.81 9.99
N LYS A 82 -12.07 7.99 9.38
CA LYS A 82 -13.11 8.77 8.70
C LYS A 82 -13.54 8.11 7.40
N SER A 83 -14.83 8.24 7.03
CA SER A 83 -15.34 7.78 5.73
C SER A 83 -14.63 8.51 4.59
N ARG A 84 -13.87 7.76 3.77
CA ARG A 84 -13.14 8.27 2.61
C ARG A 84 -12.81 7.17 1.62
N ALA A 85 -12.54 7.59 0.40
CA ALA A 85 -11.85 6.79 -0.59
C ALA A 85 -10.46 7.40 -0.86
N ILE A 86 -9.50 6.56 -1.25
CA ILE A 86 -8.22 7.01 -1.75
C ILE A 86 -7.95 6.35 -3.10
N TYR A 87 -7.32 7.12 -3.99
CA TYR A 87 -6.96 6.68 -5.34
C TYR A 87 -5.46 6.83 -5.48
N ILE A 88 -4.76 5.72 -5.73
CA ILE A 88 -3.30 5.69 -5.81
C ILE A 88 -2.90 5.38 -7.25
N SER A 89 -2.13 6.27 -7.85
CA SER A 89 -1.47 6.08 -9.13
C SER A 89 0.04 6.20 -9.00
N GLY A 90 0.79 5.49 -9.87
CA GLY A 90 2.24 5.52 -9.86
C GLY A 90 2.82 6.01 -11.17
N PHE A 91 3.99 6.67 -11.13
CA PHE A 91 4.74 7.14 -12.30
C PHE A 91 6.23 7.27 -11.97
N ASP A 92 7.10 7.18 -12.99
CA ASP A 92 8.55 7.19 -12.79
C ASP A 92 9.18 8.58 -12.98
N SER A 93 8.42 9.56 -13.47
CA SER A 93 8.87 10.95 -13.58
C SER A 93 7.72 11.93 -13.67
N PHE A 94 7.94 13.17 -13.20
CA PHE A 94 6.98 14.27 -13.41
C PHE A 94 6.78 14.59 -14.91
N GLY A 95 7.74 14.26 -15.76
CA GLY A 95 7.59 14.35 -17.22
C GLY A 95 6.55 13.36 -17.76
N GLU A 96 6.47 12.16 -17.19
CA GLU A 96 5.44 11.16 -17.50
C GLU A 96 4.06 11.67 -17.05
N LEU A 97 3.94 12.12 -15.79
CA LEU A 97 2.71 12.74 -15.28
C LEU A 97 2.27 13.91 -16.17
N GLY A 98 3.19 14.82 -16.53
CA GLY A 98 2.87 15.96 -17.40
C GLY A 98 2.41 15.55 -18.81
N LYS A 99 2.94 14.46 -19.37
CA LYS A 99 2.46 13.88 -20.64
C LYS A 99 1.04 13.30 -20.48
N ALA A 100 0.79 12.61 -19.37
CA ALA A 100 -0.53 12.06 -19.08
C ALA A 100 -1.59 13.17 -18.91
N MET A 101 -1.25 14.24 -18.20
CA MET A 101 -2.15 15.39 -18.01
C MET A 101 -2.54 16.07 -19.31
N LYS A 102 -1.67 16.07 -20.35
CA LYS A 102 -2.03 16.60 -21.68
C LYS A 102 -3.21 15.87 -22.34
N ALA A 103 -3.53 14.65 -21.91
CA ALA A 103 -4.71 13.96 -22.39
C ALA A 103 -6.00 14.73 -22.04
N PHE A 104 -5.99 15.46 -20.93
CA PHE A 104 -7.13 16.29 -20.51
C PHE A 104 -7.28 17.59 -21.31
N ASP A 105 -6.25 18.02 -22.05
CA ASP A 105 -6.30 19.20 -22.93
C ASP A 105 -7.04 18.92 -24.25
N SER A 106 -7.41 17.65 -24.50
CA SER A 106 -8.07 17.25 -25.75
C SER A 106 -9.50 17.81 -25.82
N PRO A 107 -9.95 18.27 -27.03
CA PRO A 107 -11.32 18.79 -27.22
C PRO A 107 -12.38 17.77 -26.75
N GLY A 108 -13.36 18.24 -25.99
CA GLY A 108 -14.48 17.44 -25.50
C GLY A 108 -14.19 16.64 -24.20
N VAL A 109 -12.94 16.64 -23.70
CA VAL A 109 -12.62 15.99 -22.41
C VAL A 109 -13.33 16.73 -21.27
N ALA A 110 -13.23 18.06 -21.21
CA ALA A 110 -13.91 18.87 -20.19
C ALA A 110 -15.43 18.57 -20.14
N SER A 111 -16.10 18.52 -21.31
CA SER A 111 -17.52 18.20 -21.35
C SER A 111 -17.88 16.77 -20.90
N THR A 112 -16.92 15.86 -20.92
CA THR A 112 -17.09 14.49 -20.41
C THR A 112 -16.93 14.44 -18.90
N PHE A 113 -15.92 15.12 -18.34
CA PHE A 113 -15.60 15.06 -16.92
C PHE A 113 -16.39 16.05 -16.07
N GLU A 114 -16.74 17.22 -16.58
CA GLU A 114 -17.45 18.26 -15.82
C GLU A 114 -18.75 17.77 -15.16
N PRO A 115 -19.67 17.05 -15.83
CA PRO A 115 -20.86 16.54 -15.18
C PRO A 115 -20.56 15.52 -14.07
N ILE A 116 -19.46 14.75 -14.22
CA ILE A 116 -19.01 13.77 -13.21
C ILE A 116 -18.45 14.53 -12.01
N ASN A 117 -17.54 15.50 -12.23
CA ASN A 117 -16.95 16.34 -11.20
C ASN A 117 -18.02 17.03 -10.35
N VAL A 118 -19.07 17.61 -10.98
CA VAL A 118 -20.17 18.26 -10.27
C VAL A 118 -20.95 17.26 -9.43
N ALA A 119 -21.31 16.11 -10.02
CA ALA A 119 -22.10 15.09 -9.32
C ALA A 119 -21.33 14.47 -8.13
N ASP A 120 -20.03 14.25 -8.30
CA ASP A 120 -19.16 13.72 -7.27
C ASP A 120 -18.90 14.74 -6.16
N GLY A 121 -18.59 15.98 -6.50
CA GLY A 121 -18.39 17.07 -5.54
C GLY A 121 -19.57 17.30 -4.59
N GLU A 122 -20.82 16.99 -5.02
CA GLU A 122 -21.99 17.00 -4.13
C GLU A 122 -21.92 15.93 -3.02
N LEU A 123 -21.15 14.87 -3.21
CA LEU A 123 -20.98 13.78 -2.27
C LEU A 123 -19.82 14.01 -1.30
N LEU A 124 -18.87 14.88 -1.66
CA LEU A 124 -17.62 15.05 -0.94
C LEU A 124 -17.70 16.20 0.08
N GLN A 125 -17.11 15.98 1.24
CA GLN A 125 -16.89 17.01 2.26
C GLN A 125 -15.60 17.77 1.98
N ASP A 126 -14.56 17.08 1.51
CA ASP A 126 -13.22 17.59 1.26
C ASP A 126 -12.45 16.67 0.31
N THR A 127 -11.46 17.22 -0.39
CA THR A 127 -10.53 16.46 -1.23
C THR A 127 -9.10 16.91 -0.99
N LYS A 128 -8.14 15.99 -1.11
CA LYS A 128 -6.72 16.28 -0.97
C LYS A 128 -5.94 15.52 -2.04
N THR A 129 -5.02 16.18 -2.71
CA THR A 129 -4.10 15.54 -3.66
C THR A 129 -2.68 15.65 -3.14
N LEU A 130 -2.02 14.51 -3.02
CA LEU A 130 -0.72 14.36 -2.42
C LEU A 130 0.23 13.69 -3.41
N LEU A 131 1.49 14.13 -3.44
CA LEU A 131 2.55 13.51 -4.23
C LEU A 131 3.67 13.08 -3.29
N PHE A 132 4.08 11.82 -3.43
CA PHE A 132 5.13 11.21 -2.62
C PHE A 132 6.20 10.61 -3.51
N SER A 133 7.44 10.56 -3.04
CA SER A 133 8.54 9.84 -3.67
C SER A 133 8.97 8.62 -2.86
N TYR A 134 9.32 7.55 -3.57
CA TYR A 134 9.71 6.26 -2.99
C TYR A 134 11.02 6.37 -2.21
N ASP A 135 11.04 5.77 -1.02
CA ASP A 135 12.21 5.67 -0.14
C ASP A 135 12.60 4.20 0.08
N ALA A 136 13.67 3.80 -0.59
CA ALA A 136 14.16 2.41 -0.53
C ALA A 136 14.83 2.07 0.81
N ASP A 137 15.38 3.06 1.51
CA ASP A 137 16.19 2.84 2.72
C ASP A 137 15.35 2.37 3.92
N ILE A 138 14.06 2.71 3.89
CA ILE A 138 13.09 2.37 4.94
C ILE A 138 11.99 1.43 4.46
N SER A 139 12.08 0.93 3.24
CA SER A 139 11.18 -0.08 2.67
C SER A 139 11.69 -1.50 2.94
N LEU A 140 10.78 -2.47 2.97
CA LEU A 140 11.10 -3.87 3.16
C LEU A 140 10.32 -4.74 2.18
N ARG A 141 11.01 -5.54 1.32
CA ARG A 141 10.38 -6.40 0.30
C ARG A 141 9.25 -5.64 -0.41
N PRO A 142 9.57 -4.49 -1.05
CA PRO A 142 8.58 -3.50 -1.43
C PRO A 142 7.78 -3.86 -2.69
N GLU A 143 7.98 -5.06 -3.24
CA GLU A 143 7.25 -5.52 -4.42
C GLU A 143 5.78 -5.70 -4.11
N ILE A 144 4.91 -5.16 -4.99
CA ILE A 144 3.46 -5.11 -4.79
C ILE A 144 2.79 -6.03 -5.80
N ASP A 145 1.96 -6.98 -5.36
CA ASP A 145 1.08 -7.75 -6.24
C ASP A 145 -0.22 -6.99 -6.49
N LEU A 146 -0.19 -6.10 -7.47
CA LEU A 146 -1.33 -5.26 -7.83
C LEU A 146 -2.54 -6.05 -8.40
N LEU A 147 -2.35 -7.29 -8.80
CA LEU A 147 -3.43 -8.12 -9.34
C LEU A 147 -4.26 -8.80 -8.24
N HIS A 148 -3.58 -9.33 -7.21
CA HIS A 148 -4.25 -10.18 -6.22
C HIS A 148 -4.52 -9.50 -4.88
N HIS A 149 -3.96 -8.31 -4.60
CA HIS A 149 -4.23 -7.62 -3.34
C HIS A 149 -5.71 -7.25 -3.21
N ARG A 150 -6.22 -7.28 -1.98
CA ARG A 150 -7.61 -6.96 -1.62
C ARG A 150 -7.69 -5.90 -0.54
N PHE A 151 -6.61 -5.74 0.21
CA PHE A 151 -6.51 -4.81 1.32
C PHE A 151 -5.23 -3.99 1.18
N LEU A 152 -5.25 -2.83 1.82
CA LEU A 152 -4.12 -1.92 1.93
C LEU A 152 -4.06 -1.43 3.36
N GLU A 153 -2.93 -1.62 4.02
CA GLU A 153 -2.59 -0.89 5.23
C GLU A 153 -1.73 0.32 4.86
N ALA A 154 -2.02 1.46 5.46
CA ALA A 154 -1.25 2.68 5.30
C ALA A 154 -0.80 3.19 6.67
N ASP A 155 0.49 3.10 6.94
CA ASP A 155 1.09 3.76 8.08
C ASP A 155 1.45 5.19 7.69
N ILE A 156 0.84 6.14 8.39
CA ILE A 156 1.02 7.57 8.17
C ILE A 156 1.84 8.12 9.33
N LEU A 157 3.01 8.62 9.00
CA LEU A 157 4.02 9.05 9.96
C LEU A 157 4.37 10.51 9.70
N HIS A 158 4.41 11.34 10.75
CA HIS A 158 4.96 12.68 10.65
C HIS A 158 6.16 12.84 11.59
N VAL A 159 7.29 13.17 10.98
CA VAL A 159 8.58 13.33 11.65
C VAL A 159 8.72 14.75 12.17
N LYS A 160 8.96 14.88 13.48
CA LYS A 160 9.21 16.17 14.12
C LYS A 160 10.41 16.89 13.50
N SER A 161 10.30 18.19 13.34
CA SER A 161 11.40 19.02 12.83
C SER A 161 12.67 18.82 13.66
N GLY A 162 13.79 18.52 12.98
CA GLY A 162 15.09 18.25 13.60
C GLY A 162 15.33 16.82 14.07
N HIS A 163 14.35 15.91 13.96
CA HIS A 163 14.44 14.52 14.42
C HIS A 163 14.52 13.48 13.28
N THR A 164 14.94 13.91 12.10
CA THR A 164 15.08 13.01 10.92
C THR A 164 16.02 11.85 11.19
N LYS A 165 17.11 12.06 11.94
CA LYS A 165 18.05 10.99 12.26
C LYS A 165 17.41 9.92 13.13
N GLU A 166 16.73 10.31 14.18
CA GLU A 166 16.01 9.41 15.11
C GLU A 166 14.94 8.61 14.37
N PHE A 167 14.24 9.25 13.43
CA PHE A 167 13.27 8.59 12.56
C PHE A 167 13.93 7.48 11.70
N PHE A 168 15.03 7.80 11.01
CA PHE A 168 15.71 6.78 10.20
C PHE A 168 16.31 5.64 11.06
N ASP A 169 16.80 5.95 12.27
CA ASP A 169 17.26 4.93 13.21
C ASP A 169 16.10 4.01 13.65
N LEU A 170 14.90 4.56 13.88
CA LEU A 170 13.68 3.82 14.18
C LEU A 170 13.23 2.96 12.98
N ALA A 171 13.14 3.55 11.80
CA ALA A 171 12.69 2.88 10.59
C ALA A 171 13.61 1.70 10.21
N LYS A 172 14.94 1.88 10.30
CA LYS A 172 15.92 0.80 10.12
C LYS A 172 15.76 -0.32 11.14
N ALA A 173 15.42 0.02 12.38
CA ALA A 173 15.14 -1.00 13.39
C ALA A 173 13.85 -1.78 13.07
N TRP A 174 12.80 -1.14 12.57
CA TRP A 174 11.60 -1.82 12.08
C TRP A 174 11.90 -2.72 10.88
N VAL A 175 12.69 -2.26 9.92
CA VAL A 175 13.17 -3.10 8.80
C VAL A 175 13.90 -4.34 9.33
N ALA A 176 14.78 -4.19 10.33
CA ALA A 176 15.50 -5.32 10.93
C ALA A 176 14.56 -6.31 11.66
N VAL A 177 13.53 -5.83 12.34
CA VAL A 177 12.49 -6.68 12.94
C VAL A 177 11.70 -7.41 11.85
N GLY A 178 11.24 -6.70 10.84
CA GLY A 178 10.49 -7.27 9.71
C GLY A 178 11.29 -8.29 8.90
N GLN A 179 12.60 -8.07 8.73
CA GLN A 179 13.47 -9.07 8.09
C GLN A 179 13.47 -10.40 8.84
N LYS A 180 13.47 -10.36 10.18
CA LYS A 180 13.42 -11.55 11.04
C LYS A 180 12.01 -12.16 11.13
N ALA A 181 10.96 -11.35 10.99
CA ALA A 181 9.58 -11.82 10.97
C ALA A 181 9.26 -12.69 9.74
N GLY A 182 10.05 -12.57 8.68
CA GLY A 182 9.91 -13.41 7.49
C GLY A 182 9.16 -12.73 6.34
N PRO A 183 8.71 -13.49 5.33
CA PRO A 183 8.17 -12.93 4.08
C PRO A 183 6.79 -12.26 4.24
N SER A 184 6.04 -12.53 5.30
CA SER A 184 4.77 -11.84 5.59
C SER A 184 4.96 -10.36 5.90
N ALA A 185 6.12 -9.95 6.44
CA ALA A 185 6.45 -8.55 6.68
C ALA A 185 7.01 -7.91 5.39
N HIS A 186 6.26 -6.99 4.81
CA HIS A 186 6.63 -6.25 3.60
C HIS A 186 5.94 -4.89 3.59
N TRP A 187 6.61 -3.86 3.08
CA TRP A 187 6.04 -2.52 2.89
C TRP A 187 6.88 -1.68 1.93
N ALA A 188 6.24 -0.76 1.24
CA ALA A 188 6.87 0.27 0.45
C ALA A 188 6.61 1.63 1.10
N CYS A 189 7.67 2.36 1.47
CA CYS A 189 7.57 3.68 2.07
C CYS A 189 7.85 4.78 1.07
N PHE A 190 7.15 5.89 1.26
CA PHE A 190 7.25 7.08 0.41
C PHE A 190 7.26 8.32 1.31
N HIS A 191 8.02 9.35 0.95
CA HIS A 191 8.02 10.64 1.64
C HIS A 191 7.30 11.71 0.83
N ALA A 192 6.66 12.66 1.52
CA ALA A 192 5.87 13.71 0.90
C ALA A 192 6.75 14.69 0.12
N GLU A 193 6.35 14.96 -1.13
CA GLU A 193 6.94 15.96 -2.00
C GLU A 193 6.05 17.20 -2.14
N TYR A 194 4.75 17.00 -2.32
CA TYR A 194 3.77 18.06 -2.51
C TYR A 194 2.42 17.71 -1.89
N GLY A 195 1.72 18.74 -1.42
CA GLY A 195 0.36 18.63 -0.90
C GLY A 195 0.25 18.25 0.58
N GLU A 196 1.38 18.00 1.23
CA GLU A 196 1.51 17.76 2.66
C GLU A 196 2.71 18.52 3.22
N ASP A 197 2.77 18.70 4.54
CA ASP A 197 3.91 19.30 5.21
C ASP A 197 5.16 18.44 5.09
N THR A 198 6.34 19.06 5.21
CA THR A 198 7.61 18.34 5.21
C THR A 198 7.69 17.42 6.43
N GLY A 199 8.23 16.20 6.22
CA GLY A 199 8.35 15.21 7.29
C GLY A 199 7.25 14.16 7.29
N TYR A 200 6.24 14.27 6.40
CA TYR A 200 5.26 13.19 6.21
C TYR A 200 5.82 12.05 5.39
N TYR A 201 5.57 10.85 5.89
CA TYR A 201 5.82 9.57 5.22
C TYR A 201 4.55 8.74 5.19
N VAL A 202 4.40 7.94 4.16
CA VAL A 202 3.39 6.88 4.08
C VAL A 202 4.07 5.57 3.74
N CYS A 203 3.86 4.53 4.57
CA CYS A 203 4.30 3.18 4.26
C CYS A 203 3.08 2.33 3.93
N LEU A 204 3.09 1.72 2.76
CA LEU A 204 1.97 0.98 2.20
C LEU A 204 2.28 -0.52 2.21
N THR A 205 1.38 -1.30 2.80
CA THR A 205 1.40 -2.77 2.80
C THR A 205 0.16 -3.27 2.09
N THR A 206 0.31 -4.22 1.17
CA THR A 206 -0.80 -4.78 0.39
C THR A 206 -1.01 -6.25 0.76
N ASP A 207 -2.23 -6.63 1.10
CA ASP A 207 -2.59 -7.97 1.53
C ASP A 207 -3.68 -8.58 0.65
N ASN A 208 -3.62 -9.91 0.46
CA ASN A 208 -4.63 -10.63 -0.32
C ASN A 208 -5.87 -10.96 0.52
N SER A 209 -5.74 -10.99 1.83
CA SER A 209 -6.82 -11.30 2.79
C SER A 209 -6.58 -10.64 4.14
N LEU A 210 -7.61 -10.55 4.96
CA LEU A 210 -7.46 -10.11 6.37
C LEU A 210 -6.70 -11.14 7.21
N ASP A 211 -6.71 -12.41 6.82
CA ASP A 211 -5.88 -13.45 7.48
C ASP A 211 -4.38 -13.17 7.25
N ASP A 212 -4.00 -12.57 6.10
CA ASP A 212 -2.61 -12.15 5.84
C ASP A 212 -2.22 -10.98 6.74
N VAL A 213 -3.12 -10.01 6.95
CA VAL A 213 -2.94 -8.90 7.91
C VAL A 213 -2.70 -9.44 9.32
N ASP A 214 -3.57 -10.36 9.79
CA ASP A 214 -3.43 -10.99 11.10
C ASP A 214 -2.10 -11.75 11.23
N LYS A 215 -1.72 -12.47 10.18
CA LYS A 215 -0.47 -13.24 10.13
C LYS A 215 0.75 -12.33 10.19
N ALA A 216 0.79 -11.28 9.37
CA ALA A 216 1.91 -10.34 9.34
C ALA A 216 2.09 -9.65 10.70
N GLY A 217 1.00 -9.21 11.33
CA GLY A 217 0.99 -8.63 12.66
C GLY A 217 1.51 -9.59 13.73
N ALA A 218 1.06 -10.85 13.71
CA ALA A 218 1.51 -11.88 14.65
C ALA A 218 3.00 -12.22 14.48
N ASP A 219 3.46 -12.39 13.23
CA ASP A 219 4.87 -12.68 12.93
C ASP A 219 5.78 -11.52 13.36
N PHE A 220 5.37 -10.27 13.09
CA PHE A 220 6.12 -9.09 13.52
C PHE A 220 6.17 -8.95 15.06
N SER A 221 5.01 -9.08 15.71
CA SER A 221 4.90 -9.00 17.18
C SER A 221 5.76 -10.03 17.86
N LYS A 222 5.80 -11.28 17.38
CA LYS A 222 6.65 -12.35 17.92
C LYS A 222 8.12 -11.95 17.95
N ILE A 223 8.62 -11.31 16.89
CA ILE A 223 10.02 -10.89 16.82
C ILE A 223 10.26 -9.66 17.70
N TYR A 224 9.32 -8.71 17.72
CA TYR A 224 9.40 -7.53 18.59
C TYR A 224 9.41 -7.93 20.07
N ASP A 225 8.51 -8.82 20.48
CA ASP A 225 8.39 -9.27 21.89
C ASP A 225 9.62 -10.06 22.37
N ALA A 226 10.30 -10.75 21.46
CA ALA A 226 11.55 -11.44 21.74
C ALA A 226 12.77 -10.52 21.91
N GLN A 227 12.66 -9.22 21.65
CA GLN A 227 13.72 -8.25 21.90
C GLN A 227 13.96 -8.09 23.41
N SER A 228 15.17 -7.66 23.78
CA SER A 228 15.46 -7.27 25.16
C SER A 228 14.61 -6.06 25.59
N GLU A 229 14.32 -5.92 26.88
CA GLU A 229 13.60 -4.75 27.39
C GLU A 229 14.34 -3.44 27.09
N ALA A 230 15.68 -3.46 27.10
CA ALA A 230 16.49 -2.31 26.74
C ALA A 230 16.27 -1.90 25.27
N GLU A 231 16.18 -2.87 24.34
CA GLU A 231 15.92 -2.57 22.92
C GLU A 231 14.48 -2.10 22.71
N LYS A 232 13.50 -2.75 23.33
CA LYS A 232 12.10 -2.26 23.27
C LYS A 232 11.96 -0.84 23.84
N GLN A 233 12.67 -0.53 24.93
CA GLN A 233 12.67 0.83 25.45
C GLN A 233 13.34 1.81 24.49
N ARG A 234 14.48 1.44 23.90
CA ARG A 234 15.15 2.28 22.88
C ARG A 234 14.21 2.60 21.69
N LEU A 235 13.46 1.60 21.20
CA LEU A 235 12.51 1.80 20.11
C LEU A 235 11.35 2.73 20.51
N ARG A 236 10.82 2.59 21.74
CA ARG A 236 9.79 3.51 22.26
C ARG A 236 10.31 4.94 22.38
N ASP A 237 11.55 5.13 22.85
CA ASP A 237 12.16 6.45 23.00
C ASP A 237 12.40 7.10 21.62
N LEU A 238 12.91 6.35 20.64
CA LEU A 238 13.06 6.82 19.27
C LEU A 238 11.70 7.23 18.65
N ARG A 239 10.66 6.38 18.78
CA ARG A 239 9.31 6.69 18.30
C ARG A 239 8.76 7.96 18.93
N SER A 240 8.84 8.06 20.25
CA SER A 240 8.36 9.24 21.00
C SER A 240 9.12 10.52 20.65
N SER A 241 10.44 10.44 20.43
CA SER A 241 11.25 11.61 20.07
C SER A 241 11.05 12.02 18.61
N ALA A 242 10.96 11.04 17.69
CA ALA A 242 10.96 11.30 16.26
C ALA A 242 9.59 11.67 15.69
N LEU A 243 8.49 11.10 16.21
CA LEU A 243 7.18 11.21 15.60
C LEU A 243 6.21 12.05 16.45
N ASP A 244 5.44 12.91 15.81
CA ASP A 244 4.26 13.56 16.40
C ASP A 244 2.94 13.04 15.80
N GLU A 245 2.99 12.37 14.66
CA GLU A 245 1.90 11.57 14.14
C GLU A 245 2.39 10.16 13.79
N ASP A 246 1.61 9.15 14.19
CA ASP A 246 1.87 7.74 13.93
C ASP A 246 0.53 7.00 14.02
N ARG A 247 -0.06 6.76 12.86
CA ARG A 247 -1.34 6.05 12.76
C ARG A 247 -1.34 5.08 11.60
N THR A 248 -2.00 3.96 11.80
CA THR A 248 -2.25 2.94 10.78
C THR A 248 -3.71 2.99 10.35
N GLU A 249 -3.95 2.93 9.07
CA GLU A 249 -5.27 2.91 8.47
C GLU A 249 -5.43 1.68 7.59
N LEU A 250 -6.61 1.04 7.64
CA LEU A 250 -6.94 -0.12 6.85
C LEU A 250 -7.99 0.23 5.79
N TYR A 251 -7.75 -0.26 4.58
CA TYR A 251 -8.60 -0.04 3.42
C TYR A 251 -8.91 -1.35 2.71
N SER A 252 -10.05 -1.41 2.03
CA SER A 252 -10.39 -2.47 1.08
C SER A 252 -10.32 -1.95 -0.35
N VAL A 253 -9.81 -2.76 -1.27
CA VAL A 253 -9.78 -2.44 -2.71
C VAL A 253 -11.21 -2.35 -3.25
N ASN A 254 -11.51 -1.30 -4.01
CA ASN A 254 -12.78 -1.17 -4.76
C ASN A 254 -12.52 -1.33 -6.26
N PRO A 255 -12.81 -2.50 -6.85
CA PRO A 255 -12.56 -2.74 -8.28
C PRO A 255 -13.47 -1.95 -9.20
N ALA A 256 -14.65 -1.50 -8.73
CA ALA A 256 -15.58 -0.70 -9.54
C ALA A 256 -15.12 0.75 -9.69
N GLN A 257 -14.34 1.25 -8.74
CA GLN A 257 -13.78 2.61 -8.73
C GLN A 257 -12.34 2.66 -9.24
N SER A 258 -11.73 1.50 -9.55
CA SER A 258 -10.33 1.41 -10.00
C SER A 258 -10.23 1.40 -11.52
N TYR A 259 -9.30 2.21 -12.06
CA TYR A 259 -8.93 2.20 -13.46
C TYR A 259 -7.63 1.40 -13.64
N VAL A 260 -7.77 0.09 -13.81
CA VAL A 260 -6.65 -0.86 -13.88
C VAL A 260 -6.36 -1.30 -15.32
N PRO A 261 -5.21 -1.96 -15.61
CA PRO A 261 -4.92 -2.54 -16.91
C PRO A 261 -6.06 -3.42 -17.44
N ALA A 262 -6.32 -3.33 -18.74
CA ALA A 262 -7.50 -3.95 -19.37
C ALA A 262 -7.51 -5.49 -19.30
N ASP A 263 -6.38 -6.13 -19.07
CA ASP A 263 -6.24 -7.59 -18.92
C ASP A 263 -6.49 -8.09 -17.48
N PHE A 264 -6.47 -7.22 -16.48
CA PHE A 264 -6.69 -7.60 -15.07
C PHE A 264 -7.98 -8.40 -14.88
N GLY A 265 -9.09 -7.97 -15.49
CA GLY A 265 -10.35 -8.69 -15.42
C GLY A 265 -10.36 -10.06 -16.11
N LYS A 266 -9.35 -10.37 -16.96
CA LYS A 266 -9.17 -11.71 -17.56
C LYS A 266 -8.34 -12.61 -16.65
N LEU A 267 -7.35 -12.01 -15.96
CA LEU A 267 -6.41 -12.72 -15.08
C LEU A 267 -7.04 -13.01 -13.72
N ASP A 268 -7.82 -12.06 -13.19
CA ASP A 268 -8.55 -12.25 -11.94
C ASP A 268 -9.99 -11.70 -12.05
N PRO A 269 -11.01 -12.57 -11.85
CA PRO A 269 -12.43 -12.18 -11.91
C PRO A 269 -12.83 -11.06 -10.94
N PHE A 270 -12.05 -10.82 -9.88
CA PHE A 270 -12.27 -9.73 -8.95
C PHE A 270 -12.35 -8.35 -9.65
N TRP A 271 -11.51 -8.14 -10.67
CA TRP A 271 -11.43 -6.89 -11.43
C TRP A 271 -12.47 -6.77 -12.55
N LYS A 272 -13.32 -7.78 -12.74
CA LYS A 272 -14.45 -7.64 -13.65
C LYS A 272 -15.45 -6.67 -13.03
N ALA A 273 -15.80 -5.60 -13.75
CA ALA A 273 -16.87 -4.70 -13.35
C ALA A 273 -18.13 -5.53 -13.02
N LYS A 274 -18.40 -5.73 -11.74
CA LYS A 274 -19.68 -6.27 -11.30
C LYS A 274 -20.66 -5.12 -11.45
N GLY A 275 -21.60 -5.23 -12.40
CA GLY A 275 -22.72 -4.31 -12.43
C GLY A 275 -23.30 -4.19 -11.03
N THR A 276 -23.17 -3.03 -10.43
CA THR A 276 -23.78 -2.50 -9.21
C THR A 276 -24.41 -3.50 -8.20
N ALA A 277 -23.69 -4.49 -7.76
CA ALA A 277 -24.05 -5.27 -6.58
C ALA A 277 -22.89 -5.12 -5.57
N ALA A 278 -22.99 -4.10 -4.70
CA ALA A 278 -22.10 -3.95 -3.58
C ALA A 278 -22.11 -5.22 -2.73
N PRO A 279 -20.95 -5.68 -2.18
CA PRO A 279 -20.96 -6.66 -1.12
C PRO A 279 -21.83 -6.09 0.02
N LYS A 280 -22.85 -6.84 0.47
CA LYS A 280 -23.56 -6.50 1.70
C LYS A 280 -22.50 -6.41 2.79
N ALA A 281 -22.19 -5.19 3.24
CA ALA A 281 -21.47 -5.01 4.48
C ALA A 281 -22.25 -5.77 5.55
N ALA A 282 -21.61 -6.73 6.20
CA ALA A 282 -22.18 -7.37 7.37
C ALA A 282 -22.40 -6.26 8.38
N ALA A 283 -23.66 -5.94 8.62
CA ALA A 283 -24.04 -4.95 9.62
C ALA A 283 -23.45 -5.40 10.96
N ALA A 284 -22.44 -4.68 11.44
CA ALA A 284 -21.96 -4.84 12.79
C ALA A 284 -23.16 -4.62 13.71
N LYS A 285 -23.57 -5.67 14.43
CA LYS A 285 -24.60 -5.54 15.46
C LYS A 285 -24.09 -4.53 16.50
N PRO A 286 -24.87 -3.52 16.89
CA PRO A 286 -24.47 -2.62 17.95
C PRO A 286 -24.25 -3.46 19.22
N VAL A 287 -23.06 -3.35 19.79
CA VAL A 287 -22.80 -3.87 21.14
C VAL A 287 -23.55 -2.96 22.09
N VAL A 288 -24.73 -3.41 22.53
CA VAL A 288 -25.46 -2.77 23.62
C VAL A 288 -24.72 -3.14 24.91
N GLY A 289 -23.84 -2.25 25.34
CA GLY A 289 -23.28 -2.32 26.69
C GLY A 289 -24.27 -1.73 27.70
N ASP A 290 -24.92 -2.57 28.50
CA ASP A 290 -25.64 -2.15 29.68
C ASP A 290 -24.66 -1.61 30.73
N ALA A 291 -24.40 -0.31 30.68
CA ALA A 291 -23.75 0.39 31.78
C ALA A 291 -24.79 0.80 32.80
N LYS A 292 -24.90 0.04 33.89
CA LYS A 292 -25.71 0.37 35.07
C LYS A 292 -25.03 1.54 35.82
N PRO A 293 -25.77 2.61 36.15
CA PRO A 293 -25.18 3.74 36.89
C PRO A 293 -24.88 3.35 38.34
N PRO A 294 -23.83 3.93 38.96
CA PRO A 294 -23.55 3.69 40.39
C PRO A 294 -24.61 4.32 41.26
N LYS A 295 -25.07 3.55 42.25
CA LYS A 295 -25.95 4.06 43.34
C LYS A 295 -25.12 4.98 44.23
N GLN A 296 -25.74 6.11 44.61
CA GLN A 296 -25.27 7.05 45.64
C GLN A 296 -25.23 6.38 47.02
#